data_07e088c9b822a4ccdb236ff6886168e8
#
_entry.id   07e088c9b822a4ccdb236ff6886168e8
#
_cell.length_a   1.000
_cell.length_b   1.000
_cell.length_c   1.000
_cell.angle_alpha   90.00
_cell.angle_beta   90.00
_cell.angle_gamma   90.00
#
_symmetry.space_group_name_H-M   'P 1'
#
loop_
_entity.id
_entity.type
_entity.pdbx_description
1 polymer ?
#
loop_
_entity_poly.entity_id
_entity_poly.type
_entity_poly.pdbx_seq_one_letter_code
_entity_poly.pdbx_strand_id
1 'polypeptide(L)'
;MRMRRVPVFLFAVAALTGGGCAQPAGSVPGEGGATQAPAVSTSSTVGAKPIKPAPPASEPTAPSAEYRVSYGWGVPAMSVTVNHPFTPPIAPAPAPPLPYLVAIYVGDHPEGSPKYGRISFYFRGTFPSYHFQYVRHVLDEGKGAPISLEGNSYLGIEFVEAQAHDPAGKSTIKVSPDPHIGFPNLKSYGFGGDFEGHVTFGLGIQVAPDSDQALAIRAGELKKPDGSGDFYYVVHVDVRNS
;
A
#
# COMPACT_ATOMS: atom_id res chain seq x y z
N MET A 1 0.27 4.91 -53.76
CA MET A 1 -0.89 4.91 -52.89
C MET A 1 -1.51 3.51 -52.95
N ARG A 2 -1.14 2.62 -52.01
CA ARG A 2 -1.69 1.25 -51.95
C ARG A 2 -2.14 1.01 -50.49
N MET A 3 -3.46 1.00 -50.28
CA MET A 3 -4.13 0.61 -49.06
C MET A 3 -3.91 -0.88 -48.80
N ARG A 4 -3.33 -1.22 -47.66
CA ARG A 4 -3.34 -2.59 -47.11
C ARG A 4 -4.50 -2.72 -46.14
N ARG A 5 -5.41 -3.64 -46.45
CA ARG A 5 -6.53 -4.06 -45.60
C ARG A 5 -6.00 -4.97 -44.48
N VAL A 6 -6.39 -4.67 -43.23
CA VAL A 6 -6.12 -5.50 -42.08
C VAL A 6 -7.35 -6.39 -41.86
N PRO A 7 -7.24 -7.69 -41.61
CA PRO A 7 -8.38 -8.56 -41.32
C PRO A 7 -8.83 -8.41 -39.89
N VAL A 8 -10.14 -8.30 -39.72
CA VAL A 8 -10.86 -8.33 -38.45
C VAL A 8 -11.05 -9.81 -38.09
N PHE A 9 -10.50 -10.26 -36.94
CA PHE A 9 -10.81 -11.56 -36.36
C PHE A 9 -11.97 -11.41 -35.36
N LEU A 10 -13.07 -12.07 -35.71
CA LEU A 10 -14.24 -12.26 -34.88
C LEU A 10 -13.99 -13.46 -33.96
N PHE A 11 -13.97 -13.30 -32.64
CA PHE A 11 -13.99 -14.44 -31.72
C PHE A 11 -15.40 -14.67 -31.21
N ALA A 12 -15.86 -15.88 -31.47
CA ALA A 12 -17.17 -16.39 -31.00
C ALA A 12 -17.09 -16.75 -29.52
N VAL A 13 -18.10 -16.30 -28.78
CA VAL A 13 -18.36 -16.68 -27.40
C VAL A 13 -19.15 -17.99 -27.40
N ALA A 14 -18.61 -19.03 -26.77
CA ALA A 14 -19.32 -20.25 -26.45
C ALA A 14 -19.78 -20.20 -24.98
N ALA A 15 -21.09 -20.16 -24.77
CA ALA A 15 -21.72 -20.32 -23.47
C ALA A 15 -21.88 -21.82 -23.18
N LEU A 16 -21.44 -22.25 -22.01
CA LEU A 16 -21.75 -23.57 -21.46
C LEU A 16 -22.57 -23.38 -20.18
N THR A 17 -23.84 -23.76 -20.27
CA THR A 17 -24.80 -23.94 -19.19
C THR A 17 -24.79 -25.39 -18.70
N GLY A 18 -24.95 -25.62 -17.40
CA GLY A 18 -25.30 -26.87 -16.79
C GLY A 18 -24.91 -26.83 -15.32
N GLY A 19 -25.78 -26.78 -14.38
CA GLY A 19 -26.78 -27.70 -13.87
C GLY A 19 -26.15 -28.48 -12.74
N GLY A 20 -26.50 -28.32 -11.49
CA GLY A 20 -27.69 -28.55 -10.79
C GLY A 20 -27.47 -29.61 -9.72
N CYS A 21 -28.11 -29.47 -8.52
CA CYS A 21 -28.40 -30.46 -7.49
C CYS A 21 -27.27 -30.81 -6.49
N ALA A 22 -27.47 -30.99 -5.22
CA ALA A 22 -28.57 -30.91 -4.25
C ALA A 22 -27.96 -31.21 -2.87
N GLN A 23 -28.46 -30.58 -1.83
CA GLN A 23 -28.26 -30.99 -0.43
C GLN A 23 -29.02 -32.27 -0.13
N PRO A 24 -28.62 -32.99 0.94
CA PRO A 24 -29.60 -33.11 2.01
C PRO A 24 -29.10 -32.85 3.43
N ALA A 25 -30.00 -32.35 4.20
CA ALA A 25 -29.95 -32.15 5.64
C ALA A 25 -30.02 -33.50 6.39
N GLY A 26 -29.45 -33.57 7.58
CA GLY A 26 -29.59 -34.69 8.49
C GLY A 26 -29.47 -34.21 9.94
N SER A 27 -30.55 -34.36 10.62
CA SER A 27 -30.93 -33.89 11.95
C SER A 27 -30.29 -34.63 13.11
N VAL A 28 -30.17 -33.94 14.22
CA VAL A 28 -30.09 -34.17 15.68
C VAL A 28 -31.08 -35.31 16.15
N PRO A 29 -31.12 -35.81 17.42
CA PRO A 29 -30.46 -35.40 18.69
C PRO A 29 -30.04 -36.61 19.59
N GLY A 30 -29.51 -36.32 20.77
CA GLY A 30 -29.34 -37.35 21.81
C GLY A 30 -28.86 -36.76 23.13
N GLU A 31 -29.81 -36.62 24.03
CA GLU A 31 -29.68 -36.30 25.44
C GLU A 31 -28.95 -37.37 26.27
N GLY A 32 -28.48 -36.95 27.43
CA GLY A 32 -28.61 -37.80 28.60
C GLY A 32 -27.38 -37.99 29.47
N GLY A 33 -27.47 -37.54 30.70
CA GLY A 33 -26.84 -38.24 31.79
C GLY A 33 -26.05 -37.43 32.79
N ALA A 34 -26.74 -37.02 33.81
CA ALA A 34 -26.24 -36.46 35.06
C ALA A 34 -25.54 -37.51 35.95
N THR A 35 -24.85 -37.02 36.95
CA THR A 35 -24.75 -37.55 38.32
C THR A 35 -23.37 -38.03 38.78
N GLN A 36 -22.81 -37.38 39.70
CA GLN A 36 -22.44 -37.56 41.12
C GLN A 36 -20.98 -37.24 41.45
N ALA A 37 -20.83 -36.29 42.35
CA ALA A 37 -19.79 -36.29 43.39
C ALA A 37 -20.20 -37.29 44.51
N PRO A 38 -19.41 -37.70 45.46
CA PRO A 38 -18.35 -36.95 46.19
C PRO A 38 -17.13 -37.82 46.58
N ALA A 39 -16.09 -37.22 47.10
CA ALA A 39 -15.44 -37.68 48.34
C ALA A 39 -14.29 -36.76 48.74
N VAL A 40 -14.46 -36.24 49.93
CA VAL A 40 -13.51 -35.55 50.76
C VAL A 40 -12.40 -36.51 51.17
N SER A 41 -11.14 -36.07 51.09
CA SER A 41 -10.05 -36.62 51.94
C SER A 41 -9.09 -35.51 52.31
N THR A 42 -9.03 -35.37 53.61
CA THR A 42 -8.24 -34.43 54.38
C THR A 42 -6.74 -34.79 54.41
N SER A 43 -5.96 -33.72 54.58
CA SER A 43 -4.71 -33.62 55.32
C SER A 43 -3.41 -33.96 54.63
N SER A 44 -2.58 -32.94 54.40
CA SER A 44 -1.33 -32.82 55.18
C SER A 44 -0.73 -31.45 54.93
N THR A 45 -0.68 -30.68 55.98
CA THR A 45 0.03 -29.40 56.07
C THR A 45 1.52 -29.66 56.10
N VAL A 46 2.21 -29.39 54.98
CA VAL A 46 3.66 -29.21 54.98
C VAL A 46 3.90 -27.72 54.76
N GLY A 47 4.56 -27.10 55.76
CA GLY A 47 4.88 -25.68 55.74
C GLY A 47 5.70 -25.27 54.52
N ALA A 48 5.04 -24.56 53.60
CA ALA A 48 5.69 -23.91 52.49
C ALA A 48 6.24 -22.56 52.96
N LYS A 49 7.55 -22.42 52.88
CA LYS A 49 8.26 -21.16 53.01
C LYS A 49 7.69 -20.15 52.01
N PRO A 50 7.45 -18.87 52.40
CA PRO A 50 6.92 -17.88 51.45
C PRO A 50 7.83 -17.71 50.27
N ILE A 51 7.38 -18.14 49.10
CA ILE A 51 8.04 -17.85 47.82
C ILE A 51 7.68 -16.43 47.48
N LYS A 52 8.65 -15.52 47.43
CA LYS A 52 8.50 -14.16 46.93
C LYS A 52 7.93 -14.26 45.52
N PRO A 53 6.81 -13.57 45.21
CA PRO A 53 6.26 -13.58 43.86
C PRO A 53 7.34 -13.14 42.86
N ALA A 54 7.53 -13.92 41.80
CA ALA A 54 8.35 -13.50 40.68
C ALA A 54 7.73 -12.22 40.09
N PRO A 55 8.55 -11.25 39.65
CA PRO A 55 8.02 -10.09 38.95
C PRO A 55 7.20 -10.59 37.75
N PRO A 56 6.06 -9.92 37.44
CA PRO A 56 5.26 -10.31 36.30
C PRO A 56 6.14 -10.28 35.05
N ALA A 57 6.07 -11.36 34.27
CA ALA A 57 6.72 -11.41 32.97
C ALA A 57 6.24 -10.19 32.17
N SER A 58 7.17 -9.40 31.64
CA SER A 58 6.83 -8.26 30.80
C SER A 58 5.99 -8.78 29.63
N GLU A 59 4.76 -8.29 29.51
CA GLU A 59 3.92 -8.60 28.37
C GLU A 59 4.67 -8.19 27.10
N PRO A 60 4.62 -9.00 26.02
CA PRO A 60 5.23 -8.61 24.76
C PRO A 60 4.61 -7.30 24.29
N THR A 61 5.41 -6.25 24.22
CA THR A 61 4.98 -4.94 23.72
C THR A 61 4.52 -5.14 22.30
N ALA A 62 3.27 -4.78 22.01
CA ALA A 62 2.74 -4.83 20.66
C ALA A 62 3.63 -3.98 19.73
N PRO A 63 3.89 -4.45 18.49
CA PRO A 63 4.70 -3.70 17.55
C PRO A 63 4.11 -2.33 17.31
N SER A 64 4.93 -1.29 17.48
CA SER A 64 4.53 0.11 17.28
C SER A 64 4.80 0.57 15.85
N ALA A 65 4.07 1.61 15.42
CA ALA A 65 4.34 2.26 14.15
C ALA A 65 5.63 3.08 14.25
N GLU A 66 6.48 2.97 13.21
CA GLU A 66 7.73 3.71 13.09
C GLU A 66 7.65 4.69 11.93
N TYR A 67 7.82 5.98 12.21
CA TYR A 67 7.75 7.06 11.22
C TYR A 67 9.08 7.77 11.07
N ARG A 68 9.46 8.09 9.83
CA ARG A 68 10.59 8.98 9.53
C ARG A 68 10.27 9.93 8.37
N VAL A 69 10.81 11.14 8.42
CA VAL A 69 10.83 12.05 7.27
C VAL A 69 12.04 11.68 6.40
N SER A 70 11.78 11.36 5.14
CA SER A 70 12.80 11.05 4.13
C SER A 70 13.23 12.27 3.33
N TYR A 71 12.34 13.25 3.19
CA TYR A 71 12.59 14.56 2.59
C TYR A 71 11.77 15.62 3.33
N GLY A 72 12.45 16.62 3.91
CA GLY A 72 11.81 17.73 4.61
C GLY A 72 11.10 18.70 3.66
N TRP A 73 10.31 19.63 4.22
CA TRP A 73 9.62 20.62 3.41
C TRP A 73 10.58 21.41 2.49
N GLY A 74 10.39 21.29 1.19
CA GLY A 74 11.19 21.97 0.20
C GLY A 74 10.64 21.79 -1.22
N VAL A 75 11.13 22.60 -2.13
CA VAL A 75 10.89 22.43 -3.58
C VAL A 75 12.06 21.65 -4.15
N PRO A 76 11.83 20.44 -4.71
CA PRO A 76 12.91 19.69 -5.35
C PRO A 76 13.45 20.47 -6.57
N ALA A 77 14.69 20.96 -6.47
CA ALA A 77 15.36 21.63 -7.60
C ALA A 77 15.80 20.63 -8.69
N MET A 78 15.98 19.37 -8.30
CA MET A 78 16.33 18.24 -9.16
C MET A 78 15.61 16.99 -8.62
N SER A 79 15.81 15.84 -9.27
CA SER A 79 15.32 14.56 -8.76
C SER A 79 15.87 14.32 -7.35
N VAL A 80 14.96 14.06 -6.41
CA VAL A 80 15.28 13.60 -5.05
C VAL A 80 15.15 12.10 -5.04
N THR A 81 16.19 11.40 -4.59
CA THR A 81 16.21 9.93 -4.50
C THR A 81 16.31 9.48 -3.06
N VAL A 82 15.46 8.54 -2.67
CA VAL A 82 15.53 7.83 -1.39
C VAL A 82 15.80 6.37 -1.70
N ASN A 83 16.96 5.89 -1.30
CA ASN A 83 17.40 4.53 -1.58
C ASN A 83 17.11 3.60 -0.41
N HIS A 84 16.54 2.45 -0.74
CA HIS A 84 16.45 1.29 0.13
C HIS A 84 17.23 0.14 -0.55
N PRO A 85 18.33 -0.34 0.05
CA PRO A 85 19.07 -1.44 -0.55
C PRO A 85 18.19 -2.69 -0.59
N PHE A 86 17.93 -3.17 -1.79
CA PHE A 86 17.30 -4.46 -2.02
C PHE A 86 18.41 -5.50 -2.21
N THR A 87 18.44 -6.51 -1.34
CA THR A 87 19.33 -7.64 -1.53
C THR A 87 18.50 -8.82 -1.98
N PRO A 88 18.52 -9.18 -3.28
CA PRO A 88 17.84 -10.38 -3.74
C PRO A 88 18.46 -11.60 -3.05
N PRO A 89 17.67 -12.63 -2.70
CA PRO A 89 18.22 -13.86 -2.21
C PRO A 89 19.12 -14.48 -3.26
N ILE A 90 20.17 -15.15 -2.81
CA ILE A 90 21.08 -15.91 -3.69
C ILE A 90 20.25 -16.96 -4.43
N ALA A 91 20.29 -16.95 -5.75
CA ALA A 91 19.59 -17.89 -6.61
C ALA A 91 19.96 -19.36 -6.28
N PRO A 92 19.04 -20.34 -6.52
CA PRO A 92 17.81 -20.23 -7.29
C PRO A 92 16.62 -20.02 -6.38
N ALA A 93 16.15 -18.83 -6.31
CA ALA A 93 14.92 -18.55 -5.64
C ALA A 93 13.78 -18.56 -6.64
N PRO A 94 12.49 -18.71 -6.22
CA PRO A 94 11.64 -17.62 -6.58
C PRO A 94 12.24 -16.40 -5.90
N ALA A 95 12.72 -15.41 -6.67
CA ALA A 95 13.14 -14.14 -6.11
C ALA A 95 12.08 -13.70 -5.09
N PRO A 96 12.44 -13.17 -3.89
CA PRO A 96 11.42 -12.63 -3.03
C PRO A 96 10.66 -11.64 -3.88
N PRO A 97 9.34 -11.64 -3.77
CA PRO A 97 8.57 -10.68 -4.52
C PRO A 97 9.13 -9.31 -4.19
N LEU A 98 9.33 -8.49 -5.22
CA LEU A 98 9.59 -7.08 -5.03
C LEU A 98 8.54 -6.52 -4.06
N PRO A 99 8.84 -5.44 -3.31
CA PRO A 99 7.81 -4.73 -2.58
C PRO A 99 6.65 -4.43 -3.54
N TYR A 100 5.44 -4.80 -3.14
CA TYR A 100 4.29 -4.64 -4.02
C TYR A 100 3.24 -3.70 -3.42
N LEU A 101 2.76 -2.80 -4.26
CA LEU A 101 1.77 -1.79 -3.91
C LEU A 101 0.39 -2.43 -3.73
N VAL A 102 -0.25 -2.22 -2.59
CA VAL A 102 -1.56 -2.83 -2.28
C VAL A 102 -2.67 -1.82 -2.07
N ALA A 103 -2.33 -0.58 -1.71
CA ALA A 103 -3.35 0.46 -1.50
C ALA A 103 -2.76 1.86 -1.68
N ILE A 104 -3.63 2.79 -2.06
CA ILE A 104 -3.36 4.22 -2.13
C ILE A 104 -4.44 4.93 -1.30
N TYR A 105 -4.03 5.91 -0.52
CA TYR A 105 -4.94 6.77 0.24
C TYR A 105 -4.57 8.23 0.06
N VAL A 106 -5.56 9.09 0.19
CA VAL A 106 -5.38 10.55 0.20
C VAL A 106 -6.02 11.14 1.45
N GLY A 107 -5.47 12.26 1.94
CA GLY A 107 -6.00 12.99 3.09
C GLY A 107 -5.65 14.46 3.01
N ASP A 108 -6.62 15.32 3.29
CA ASP A 108 -6.36 16.75 3.50
C ASP A 108 -6.06 16.99 4.98
N HIS A 109 -5.07 17.84 5.25
CA HIS A 109 -4.59 18.17 6.59
C HIS A 109 -4.63 19.70 6.78
N PRO A 110 -5.84 20.28 6.86
CA PRO A 110 -6.01 21.72 7.04
C PRO A 110 -5.55 22.23 8.42
N GLU A 111 -5.45 21.33 9.41
CA GLU A 111 -4.94 21.59 10.75
C GLU A 111 -3.41 21.52 10.85
N GLY A 112 -2.74 21.04 9.79
CA GLY A 112 -1.28 20.92 9.73
C GLY A 112 -0.56 22.26 9.81
N SER A 113 0.69 22.27 10.25
CA SER A 113 1.58 23.41 10.22
C SER A 113 2.90 23.05 9.52
N PRO A 114 3.04 23.39 8.24
CA PRO A 114 2.07 24.00 7.34
C PRO A 114 0.89 23.06 7.01
N LYS A 115 -0.22 23.62 6.51
CA LYS A 115 -1.34 22.86 5.94
C LYS A 115 -0.89 22.12 4.68
N TYR A 116 -1.44 20.93 4.42
CA TYR A 116 -1.02 20.11 3.26
C TYR A 116 -2.08 19.09 2.84
N GLY A 117 -2.04 18.70 1.57
CA GLY A 117 -2.70 17.50 1.07
C GLY A 117 -1.70 16.36 0.98
N ARG A 118 -2.09 15.16 1.38
CA ARG A 118 -1.27 13.94 1.42
C ARG A 118 -1.77 12.90 0.44
N ILE A 119 -0.84 12.21 -0.23
CA ILE A 119 -1.06 10.90 -0.84
C ILE A 119 -0.15 9.88 -0.18
N SER A 120 -0.64 8.65 0.02
CA SER A 120 0.08 7.58 0.71
C SER A 120 -0.01 6.30 -0.09
N PHE A 121 1.14 5.68 -0.35
CA PHE A 121 1.31 4.44 -1.09
C PHE A 121 1.69 3.32 -0.11
N TYR A 122 0.88 2.28 -0.02
CA TYR A 122 1.03 1.18 0.94
C TYR A 122 1.62 -0.03 0.25
N PHE A 123 2.80 -0.42 0.65
CA PHE A 123 3.53 -1.58 0.15
C PHE A 123 3.51 -2.73 1.15
N ARG A 124 3.65 -3.95 0.61
CA ARG A 124 4.00 -5.17 1.33
C ARG A 124 5.43 -5.57 1.00
N GLY A 125 6.06 -6.34 1.91
CA GLY A 125 7.42 -6.81 1.78
C GLY A 125 8.41 -5.89 2.48
N THR A 126 8.75 -4.77 1.86
CA THR A 126 9.67 -3.75 2.42
C THR A 126 9.37 -2.38 1.82
N PHE A 127 10.14 -1.36 2.19
CA PHE A 127 10.14 -0.08 1.48
C PHE A 127 10.81 -0.25 0.11
N PRO A 128 10.18 0.19 -0.99
CA PRO A 128 10.88 0.38 -2.26
C PRO A 128 11.84 1.56 -2.19
N SER A 129 12.85 1.58 -3.04
CA SER A 129 13.54 2.82 -3.39
C SER A 129 12.58 3.71 -4.18
N TYR A 130 12.74 5.00 -4.10
CA TYR A 130 11.89 5.89 -4.88
C TYR A 130 12.57 7.22 -5.16
N HIS A 131 12.15 7.86 -6.24
CA HIS A 131 12.52 9.22 -6.54
C HIS A 131 11.33 10.05 -7.00
N PHE A 132 11.45 11.35 -6.89
CA PHE A 132 10.42 12.29 -7.31
C PHE A 132 11.04 13.62 -7.76
N GLN A 133 10.38 14.24 -8.72
CA GLN A 133 10.76 15.55 -9.25
C GLN A 133 9.58 16.25 -9.89
N TYR A 134 9.64 17.57 -9.96
CA TYR A 134 8.74 18.32 -10.81
C TYR A 134 9.11 18.13 -12.29
N VAL A 135 8.10 17.83 -13.10
CA VAL A 135 8.25 17.54 -14.53
C VAL A 135 7.22 18.32 -15.33
N ARG A 136 7.50 18.50 -16.63
CA ARG A 136 6.52 19.13 -17.51
C ARG A 136 5.28 18.25 -17.74
N HIS A 137 5.50 16.94 -17.88
CA HIS A 137 4.46 15.93 -18.05
C HIS A 137 4.93 14.64 -17.40
N VAL A 138 4.01 13.92 -16.78
CA VAL A 138 4.24 12.52 -16.40
C VAL A 138 3.76 11.65 -17.56
N LEU A 139 4.56 10.72 -18.00
CA LEU A 139 4.28 9.89 -19.16
C LEU A 139 3.71 8.53 -18.73
N ASP A 140 2.82 8.00 -19.55
CA ASP A 140 2.43 6.59 -19.54
C ASP A 140 3.59 5.79 -20.11
N GLU A 141 4.19 4.92 -19.35
CA GLU A 141 5.40 4.15 -19.73
C GLU A 141 5.14 3.23 -20.92
N GLY A 142 3.93 2.71 -21.07
CA GLY A 142 3.56 1.83 -22.18
C GLY A 142 3.28 2.58 -23.48
N LYS A 143 2.78 3.82 -23.41
CA LYS A 143 2.36 4.60 -24.58
C LYS A 143 3.29 5.76 -24.89
N GLY A 144 4.12 6.19 -23.94
CA GLY A 144 4.96 7.38 -24.05
C GLY A 144 4.17 8.70 -24.15
N ALA A 145 2.88 8.67 -23.87
CA ALA A 145 2.01 9.84 -23.92
C ALA A 145 1.81 10.42 -22.52
N PRO A 146 1.57 11.75 -22.38
CA PRO A 146 1.24 12.33 -21.10
C PRO A 146 -0.02 11.70 -20.50
N ILE A 147 0.03 11.33 -19.20
CA ILE A 147 -1.17 10.97 -18.45
C ILE A 147 -1.99 12.21 -18.13
N SER A 148 -3.31 12.04 -18.03
CA SER A 148 -4.21 13.16 -17.69
C SER A 148 -4.12 13.44 -16.20
N LEU A 149 -3.72 14.67 -15.85
CA LEU A 149 -3.66 15.17 -14.48
C LEU A 149 -4.29 16.56 -14.43
N GLU A 150 -5.02 16.82 -13.36
CA GLU A 150 -5.56 18.16 -13.08
C GLU A 150 -4.51 19.02 -12.39
N GLY A 151 -4.63 20.35 -12.57
CA GLY A 151 -3.65 21.30 -12.05
C GLY A 151 -2.77 21.88 -13.15
N ASN A 152 -1.78 22.65 -12.76
CA ASN A 152 -0.86 23.34 -13.69
C ASN A 152 0.62 23.07 -13.38
N SER A 153 0.91 22.23 -12.40
CA SER A 153 2.24 21.77 -12.03
C SER A 153 2.19 20.29 -11.72
N TYR A 154 3.21 19.53 -12.12
CA TYR A 154 3.18 18.06 -12.05
C TYR A 154 4.40 17.52 -11.34
N LEU A 155 4.17 16.65 -10.34
CA LEU A 155 5.23 15.90 -9.66
C LEU A 155 5.20 14.47 -10.15
N GLY A 156 6.28 14.01 -10.78
CA GLY A 156 6.51 12.59 -11.07
C GLY A 156 7.07 11.90 -9.85
N ILE A 157 6.58 10.71 -9.56
CA ILE A 157 7.06 9.81 -8.51
C ILE A 157 7.28 8.46 -9.16
N GLU A 158 8.46 7.89 -8.97
CA GLU A 158 8.79 6.55 -9.43
C GLU A 158 9.32 5.72 -8.27
N PHE A 159 8.70 4.58 -8.04
CA PHE A 159 9.15 3.56 -7.11
C PHE A 159 10.01 2.55 -7.88
N VAL A 160 11.22 2.30 -7.40
CA VAL A 160 12.21 1.42 -8.03
C VAL A 160 12.33 0.14 -7.21
N GLU A 161 12.53 -0.97 -7.90
CA GLU A 161 12.47 -2.31 -7.31
C GLU A 161 11.13 -2.55 -6.62
N ALA A 162 10.04 -2.19 -7.32
CA ALA A 162 8.65 -2.29 -6.86
C ALA A 162 7.77 -2.87 -7.96
N GLN A 163 6.59 -3.33 -7.58
CA GLN A 163 5.57 -3.79 -8.53
C GLN A 163 4.16 -3.47 -8.02
N ALA A 164 3.21 -3.38 -8.93
CA ALA A 164 1.78 -3.21 -8.62
C ALA A 164 0.92 -4.31 -9.25
N HIS A 165 1.53 -5.42 -9.66
CA HIS A 165 0.89 -6.60 -10.22
C HIS A 165 1.41 -7.89 -9.56
N ASP A 166 0.64 -8.95 -9.64
CA ASP A 166 1.04 -10.30 -9.26
C ASP A 166 1.73 -11.04 -10.43
N PRO A 167 2.30 -12.24 -10.23
CA PRO A 167 2.95 -13.00 -11.29
C PRO A 167 2.03 -13.35 -12.48
N ALA A 168 0.72 -13.23 -12.32
CA ALA A 168 -0.26 -13.41 -13.40
C ALA A 168 -0.60 -12.09 -14.12
N GLY A 169 0.08 -10.99 -13.79
CA GLY A 169 -0.16 -9.67 -14.36
C GLY A 169 -1.41 -8.96 -13.83
N LYS A 170 -2.03 -9.50 -12.76
CA LYS A 170 -3.21 -8.88 -12.15
C LYS A 170 -2.78 -7.84 -11.13
N SER A 171 -3.44 -6.66 -11.15
CA SER A 171 -3.16 -5.60 -10.17
C SER A 171 -3.26 -6.08 -8.72
N THR A 172 -2.24 -5.74 -7.94
CA THR A 172 -2.18 -5.95 -6.48
C THR A 172 -2.85 -4.83 -5.69
N ILE A 173 -3.16 -3.69 -6.34
CA ILE A 173 -3.84 -2.56 -5.72
C ILE A 173 -5.30 -2.95 -5.46
N LYS A 174 -5.68 -3.03 -4.17
CA LYS A 174 -7.03 -3.41 -3.73
C LYS A 174 -7.87 -2.20 -3.35
N VAL A 175 -7.21 -1.11 -2.97
CA VAL A 175 -7.85 0.14 -2.54
C VAL A 175 -7.16 1.30 -3.23
N SER A 176 -7.93 2.14 -3.88
CA SER A 176 -7.47 3.41 -4.44
C SER A 176 -8.59 4.44 -4.35
N PRO A 177 -8.29 5.70 -4.04
CA PRO A 177 -9.28 6.77 -4.09
C PRO A 177 -9.62 7.13 -5.54
N ASP A 178 -10.62 7.99 -5.71
CA ASP A 178 -10.85 8.64 -7.00
C ASP A 178 -9.59 9.40 -7.43
N PRO A 179 -9.12 9.26 -8.68
CA PRO A 179 -8.00 10.03 -9.21
C PRO A 179 -8.20 11.55 -9.13
N HIS A 180 -9.44 12.03 -9.14
CA HIS A 180 -9.77 13.41 -8.85
C HIS A 180 -9.80 13.64 -7.34
N ILE A 181 -8.73 14.18 -6.78
CA ILE A 181 -8.58 14.43 -5.34
C ILE A 181 -9.29 15.69 -4.89
N GLY A 182 -9.14 16.79 -5.66
CA GLY A 182 -9.83 18.07 -5.44
C GLY A 182 -9.40 18.88 -4.20
N PHE A 183 -8.30 18.53 -3.52
CA PHE A 183 -7.81 19.32 -2.38
C PHE A 183 -7.30 20.71 -2.82
N PRO A 184 -7.04 21.64 -1.88
CA PRO A 184 -6.66 23.02 -2.24
C PRO A 184 -5.53 23.08 -3.28
N ASN A 185 -4.47 22.31 -3.13
CA ASN A 185 -3.35 22.29 -4.06
C ASN A 185 -3.08 20.91 -4.68
N LEU A 186 -3.29 19.80 -3.99
CA LEU A 186 -3.24 18.46 -4.55
C LEU A 186 -4.56 18.13 -5.25
N LYS A 187 -4.57 18.21 -6.60
CA LYS A 187 -5.80 18.10 -7.40
C LYS A 187 -6.11 16.72 -7.89
N SER A 188 -5.10 15.99 -8.30
CA SER A 188 -5.27 14.66 -8.87
C SER A 188 -4.04 13.80 -8.68
N TYR A 189 -4.19 12.52 -8.92
CA TYR A 189 -3.08 11.62 -9.16
C TYR A 189 -3.38 10.72 -10.35
N GLY A 190 -2.35 10.12 -10.94
CA GLY A 190 -2.51 9.21 -12.05
C GLY A 190 -1.42 8.15 -12.03
N PHE A 191 -1.76 6.97 -12.52
CA PHE A 191 -0.85 5.86 -12.69
C PHE A 191 -0.15 5.97 -14.04
N GLY A 192 1.19 5.99 -14.05
CA GLY A 192 2.01 6.12 -15.25
C GLY A 192 2.46 4.77 -15.82
N GLY A 193 2.60 3.76 -14.99
CA GLY A 193 3.04 2.44 -15.44
C GLY A 193 3.55 1.56 -14.31
N ASP A 194 3.71 0.26 -14.65
CA ASP A 194 4.29 -0.77 -13.80
C ASP A 194 5.04 -1.75 -14.73
N PHE A 195 6.34 -1.52 -14.89
CA PHE A 195 7.16 -2.25 -15.84
C PHE A 195 8.59 -2.44 -15.31
N GLU A 196 9.14 -3.64 -15.47
CA GLU A 196 10.54 -3.99 -15.11
C GLU A 196 10.97 -3.59 -13.70
N GLY A 197 10.05 -3.64 -12.73
CA GLY A 197 10.33 -3.28 -11.34
C GLY A 197 10.26 -1.77 -11.08
N HIS A 198 9.65 -1.01 -11.97
CA HIS A 198 9.38 0.41 -11.83
C HIS A 198 7.87 0.65 -11.78
N VAL A 199 7.42 1.41 -10.78
CA VAL A 199 6.00 1.78 -10.63
C VAL A 199 5.92 3.29 -10.60
N THR A 200 5.31 3.89 -11.63
CA THR A 200 5.27 5.34 -11.83
C THR A 200 3.90 5.92 -11.53
N PHE A 201 3.90 7.04 -10.83
CA PHE A 201 2.73 7.88 -10.57
C PHE A 201 3.01 9.35 -10.89
N GLY A 202 1.96 10.06 -11.22
CA GLY A 202 1.96 11.51 -11.32
C GLY A 202 1.02 12.15 -10.32
N LEU A 203 1.41 13.30 -9.77
CA LEU A 203 0.53 14.15 -8.99
C LEU A 203 0.27 15.43 -9.76
N GLY A 204 -1.00 15.80 -9.89
CA GLY A 204 -1.43 17.07 -10.42
C GLY A 204 -1.61 18.08 -9.29
N ILE A 205 -0.90 19.18 -9.38
CA ILE A 205 -0.80 20.21 -8.34
C ILE A 205 -1.26 21.53 -8.91
N GLN A 206 -2.08 22.25 -8.15
CA GLN A 206 -2.49 23.62 -8.49
C GLN A 206 -1.59 24.61 -7.78
N VAL A 207 -0.85 25.41 -8.53
CA VAL A 207 -0.13 26.59 -8.04
C VAL A 207 -0.88 27.86 -8.45
N ALA A 208 -0.62 28.97 -7.75
CA ALA A 208 -1.24 30.25 -8.10
C ALA A 208 -0.89 30.63 -9.55
N PRO A 209 -1.83 31.24 -10.32
CA PRO A 209 -1.63 31.51 -11.73
C PRO A 209 -0.41 32.36 -12.06
N ASP A 210 -0.06 33.25 -11.14
CA ASP A 210 1.09 34.19 -11.29
C ASP A 210 2.36 33.72 -10.59
N SER A 211 2.39 32.44 -10.17
CA SER A 211 3.54 31.84 -9.50
C SER A 211 4.27 30.89 -10.44
N ASP A 212 5.49 31.21 -10.77
CA ASP A 212 6.43 30.28 -11.44
C ASP A 212 7.02 29.25 -10.47
N GLN A 213 6.64 29.33 -9.20
CA GLN A 213 7.22 28.49 -8.14
C GLN A 213 6.38 27.26 -7.88
N ALA A 214 7.02 26.10 -8.03
CA ALA A 214 6.46 24.85 -7.55
C ALA A 214 6.25 24.91 -6.02
N LEU A 215 5.23 24.20 -5.51
CA LEU A 215 4.97 24.17 -4.07
C LEU A 215 5.98 23.28 -3.36
N ALA A 216 6.27 23.63 -2.10
CA ALA A 216 7.07 22.77 -1.26
C ALA A 216 6.34 21.44 -1.01
N ILE A 217 7.08 20.35 -1.09
CA ILE A 217 6.63 19.02 -0.74
C ILE A 217 7.43 18.48 0.44
N ARG A 218 6.90 17.46 1.07
CA ARG A 218 7.58 16.64 2.07
C ARG A 218 7.32 15.18 1.75
N ALA A 219 8.32 14.32 1.85
CA ALA A 219 8.13 12.89 1.79
C ALA A 219 8.48 12.24 3.14
N GLY A 220 7.84 11.13 3.44
CA GLY A 220 8.10 10.38 4.65
C GLY A 220 7.68 8.93 4.53
N GLU A 221 8.13 8.14 5.47
CA GLU A 221 7.94 6.71 5.52
C GLU A 221 7.35 6.31 6.86
N LEU A 222 6.43 5.37 6.82
CA LEU A 222 5.77 4.81 7.98
C LEU A 222 5.73 3.29 7.86
N LYS A 223 6.45 2.60 8.75
CA LYS A 223 6.25 1.17 8.95
C LYS A 223 5.19 1.01 10.02
N LYS A 224 4.07 0.37 9.70
CA LYS A 224 2.98 0.16 10.64
C LYS A 224 2.47 -1.27 10.62
N PRO A 225 2.13 -1.85 11.77
CA PRO A 225 1.49 -3.16 11.84
C PRO A 225 0.18 -3.17 11.08
N ASP A 226 -0.13 -4.28 10.42
CA ASP A 226 -1.40 -4.48 9.70
C ASP A 226 -2.48 -5.18 10.56
N GLY A 227 -2.13 -5.57 11.78
CA GLY A 227 -2.99 -6.29 12.70
C GLY A 227 -2.98 -7.82 12.55
N SER A 228 -2.34 -8.36 11.51
CA SER A 228 -2.21 -9.81 11.28
C SER A 228 -0.86 -10.39 11.71
N GLY A 229 0.05 -9.56 12.19
CA GLY A 229 1.43 -9.91 12.53
C GLY A 229 2.45 -9.52 11.46
N ASP A 230 1.99 -8.89 10.37
CA ASP A 230 2.82 -8.35 9.30
C ASP A 230 2.76 -6.81 9.29
N PHE A 231 3.46 -6.17 8.35
CA PHE A 231 3.57 -4.73 8.27
C PHE A 231 3.15 -4.19 6.90
N TYR A 232 2.63 -2.96 6.93
CA TYR A 232 2.62 -2.06 5.78
C TYR A 232 3.85 -1.17 5.83
N TYR A 233 4.46 -0.99 4.67
CA TYR A 233 5.53 -0.04 4.41
C TYR A 233 4.94 1.10 3.58
N VAL A 234 4.74 2.24 4.21
CA VAL A 234 3.97 3.34 3.61
C VAL A 234 4.92 4.47 3.24
N VAL A 235 4.92 4.83 1.96
CA VAL A 235 5.56 6.05 1.49
C VAL A 235 4.46 7.09 1.28
N HIS A 236 4.61 8.28 1.87
CA HIS A 236 3.68 9.37 1.64
C HIS A 236 4.39 10.62 1.12
N VAL A 237 3.65 11.36 0.32
CA VAL A 237 4.05 12.64 -0.22
C VAL A 237 3.00 13.66 0.18
N ASP A 238 3.46 14.72 0.81
CA ASP A 238 2.67 15.86 1.25
C ASP A 238 2.94 17.03 0.30
N VAL A 239 1.89 17.64 -0.18
CA VAL A 239 1.93 18.88 -0.97
C VAL A 239 1.46 20.01 -0.08
N ARG A 240 2.33 21.00 0.16
CA ARG A 240 1.97 22.16 0.99
C ARG A 240 0.81 22.92 0.37
N ASN A 241 -0.15 23.29 1.20
CA ASN A 241 -1.20 24.22 0.80
C ASN A 241 -0.67 25.66 0.89
N SER A 242 -0.98 26.45 -0.13
CA SER A 242 -0.65 27.88 -0.23
C SER A 242 -1.57 28.73 0.63
#